data_91ed7b413c12c4e6f0e23659b227a491
#
_entry.id   91ed7b413c12c4e6f0e23659b227a491
#
_cell.length_a   1.000
_cell.length_b   1.000
_cell.length_c   1.000
_cell.angle_alpha   90.00
_cell.angle_beta   90.00
_cell.angle_gamma   90.00
#
_symmetry.space_group_name_H-M   'P 1'
#
loop_
_entity.id
_entity.type
_entity.pdbx_description
1 polymer ?
#
loop_
_entity_poly.entity_id
_entity_poly.type
_entity_poly.pdbx_seq_one_letter_code
_entity_poly.pdbx_strand_id
1 'polypeptide(L)'
;MPVNAHKAFVSRPSGYKFALNLSEKQEQALRSARDDIRSEISSQFGSFAKSLGDQVLFEDHAPILARSFQTPKFRMQGSFSYDTCNQPAHVPPQEIDLDDGLFMPVSYFQKGGDRSPVIQSAAYFSIIERILAPLCDKKGWQLVTDKPSCIRVKIDNTMHTDLALYSVPDTDFQRIVKDAQNRGADFTAELMMEDTAYRML
;
A
#
# COMPACT_ATOMS: atom_id res chain seq x y z
N MET A 1 47.81 -13.71 3.62
CA MET A 1 46.70 -14.41 4.30
C MET A 1 45.41 -13.76 3.83
N PRO A 2 44.38 -14.53 3.41
CA PRO A 2 43.08 -13.93 3.09
C PRO A 2 42.45 -13.36 4.37
N VAL A 3 42.04 -12.09 4.33
CA VAL A 3 41.36 -11.42 5.45
C VAL A 3 39.94 -11.92 5.48
N ASN A 4 39.53 -12.58 6.57
CA ASN A 4 38.15 -12.95 6.77
C ASN A 4 37.34 -11.72 7.19
N ALA A 5 36.71 -11.05 6.21
CA ALA A 5 35.86 -9.88 6.44
C ALA A 5 34.46 -10.22 7.00
N HIS A 6 34.13 -11.51 7.14
CA HIS A 6 32.78 -11.92 7.59
C HIS A 6 32.37 -11.27 8.93
N LYS A 7 33.29 -11.25 9.90
CA LYS A 7 33.03 -10.60 11.21
C LYS A 7 32.76 -9.10 11.09
N ALA A 8 33.48 -8.41 10.20
CA ALA A 8 33.26 -6.98 9.97
C ALA A 8 31.87 -6.69 9.40
N PHE A 9 31.32 -7.62 8.60
CA PHE A 9 29.99 -7.45 8.01
C PHE A 9 28.85 -7.86 8.94
N VAL A 10 28.98 -8.96 9.70
CA VAL A 10 27.84 -9.59 10.38
C VAL A 10 27.91 -9.58 11.92
N SER A 11 29.00 -9.11 12.52
CA SER A 11 29.12 -9.11 13.99
C SER A 11 28.15 -8.13 14.64
N ARG A 12 27.34 -8.60 15.59
CA ARG A 12 26.49 -7.73 16.44
C ARG A 12 27.33 -7.17 17.61
N PRO A 13 27.12 -5.88 17.99
CA PRO A 13 26.32 -4.82 17.32
C PRO A 13 27.14 -3.98 16.33
N SER A 14 28.42 -4.28 16.11
CA SER A 14 29.38 -3.42 15.41
C SER A 14 29.60 -3.75 13.92
N GLY A 15 28.95 -4.77 13.40
CA GLY A 15 29.08 -5.16 11.99
C GLY A 15 28.39 -4.17 11.05
N TYR A 16 28.97 -3.99 9.86
CA TYR A 16 28.48 -3.06 8.84
C TYR A 16 26.99 -3.27 8.51
N LYS A 17 26.53 -4.53 8.44
CA LYS A 17 25.12 -4.86 8.23
C LYS A 17 24.20 -4.21 9.27
N PHE A 18 24.61 -4.17 10.55
CA PHE A 18 23.81 -3.58 11.61
C PHE A 18 23.79 -2.06 11.58
N ALA A 19 24.87 -1.44 11.09
CA ALA A 19 24.93 0.00 10.90
C ALA A 19 23.98 0.48 9.76
N LEU A 20 23.65 -0.42 8.82
CA LEU A 20 22.73 -0.14 7.72
C LEU A 20 21.26 -0.40 8.07
N ASN A 21 20.97 -1.22 9.09
CA ASN A 21 19.60 -1.54 9.44
C ASN A 21 18.87 -0.31 10.01
N LEU A 22 17.55 -0.28 9.80
CA LEU A 22 16.69 0.67 10.50
C LEU A 22 16.80 0.47 12.01
N SER A 23 16.63 1.54 12.77
CA SER A 23 16.42 1.42 14.21
C SER A 23 15.04 0.81 14.47
N GLU A 24 14.89 0.11 15.59
CA GLU A 24 13.60 -0.46 16.04
C GLU A 24 12.49 0.61 16.08
N LYS A 25 12.85 1.84 16.46
CA LYS A 25 11.92 2.97 16.51
C LYS A 25 11.42 3.36 15.12
N GLN A 26 12.29 3.41 14.11
CA GLN A 26 11.91 3.73 12.73
C GLN A 26 11.05 2.62 12.14
N GLU A 27 11.46 1.37 12.34
CA GLU A 27 10.69 0.23 11.85
C GLU A 27 9.28 0.18 12.47
N GLN A 28 9.19 0.37 13.80
CA GLN A 28 7.92 0.40 14.50
C GLN A 28 7.04 1.58 14.06
N ALA A 29 7.62 2.76 13.84
CA ALA A 29 6.89 3.93 13.38
C ALA A 29 6.26 3.70 11.98
N LEU A 30 7.02 3.13 11.04
CA LEU A 30 6.53 2.81 9.71
C LEU A 30 5.46 1.71 9.73
N ARG A 31 5.65 0.64 10.52
CA ARG A 31 4.64 -0.43 10.68
C ARG A 31 3.36 0.11 11.31
N SER A 32 3.46 0.95 12.34
CA SER A 32 2.30 1.59 12.97
C SER A 32 1.56 2.50 12.00
N ALA A 33 2.28 3.31 11.22
CA ALA A 33 1.68 4.17 10.22
C ALA A 33 0.95 3.36 9.13
N ARG A 34 1.58 2.29 8.62
CA ARG A 34 0.94 1.35 7.69
C ARG A 34 -0.36 0.79 8.26
N ASP A 35 -0.36 0.36 9.52
CA ASP A 35 -1.53 -0.27 10.14
C ASP A 35 -2.66 0.75 10.36
N ASP A 36 -2.34 1.98 10.75
CA ASP A 36 -3.29 3.09 10.83
C ASP A 36 -3.92 3.39 9.45
N ILE A 37 -3.10 3.49 8.40
CA ILE A 37 -3.54 3.73 7.02
C ILE A 37 -4.47 2.60 6.54
N ARG A 38 -4.08 1.34 6.71
CA ARG A 38 -4.89 0.17 6.33
C ARG A 38 -6.22 0.12 7.07
N SER A 39 -6.21 0.41 8.37
CA SER A 39 -7.41 0.44 9.21
C SER A 39 -8.38 1.53 8.76
N GLU A 40 -7.87 2.74 8.49
CA GLU A 40 -8.68 3.86 8.03
C GLU A 40 -9.33 3.56 6.68
N ILE A 41 -8.55 3.09 5.70
CA ILE A 41 -9.10 2.72 4.39
C ILE A 41 -10.13 1.59 4.54
N SER A 42 -9.81 0.53 5.30
CA SER A 42 -10.72 -0.61 5.46
C SER A 42 -12.05 -0.23 6.10
N SER A 43 -12.03 0.70 7.05
CA SER A 43 -13.23 1.13 7.77
C SER A 43 -14.12 2.09 6.95
N GLN A 44 -13.51 2.94 6.12
CA GLN A 44 -14.24 4.02 5.45
C GLN A 44 -14.52 3.77 3.97
N PHE A 45 -13.79 2.85 3.33
CA PHE A 45 -13.87 2.65 1.88
C PHE A 45 -15.30 2.40 1.39
N GLY A 46 -16.06 1.54 2.06
CA GLY A 46 -17.43 1.22 1.68
C GLY A 46 -18.38 2.43 1.76
N SER A 47 -18.24 3.27 2.78
CA SER A 47 -19.04 4.47 2.97
C SER A 47 -18.74 5.53 1.91
N PHE A 48 -17.46 5.75 1.63
CA PHE A 48 -17.02 6.70 0.60
C PHE A 48 -17.42 6.24 -0.81
N ALA A 49 -17.23 4.97 -1.13
CA ALA A 49 -17.65 4.41 -2.42
C ALA A 49 -19.16 4.56 -2.64
N LYS A 50 -19.97 4.37 -1.59
CA LYS A 50 -21.41 4.58 -1.65
C LYS A 50 -21.77 6.06 -1.85
N SER A 51 -21.16 6.98 -1.10
CA SER A 51 -21.46 8.41 -1.19
C SER A 51 -21.06 9.02 -2.54
N LEU A 52 -20.04 8.49 -3.19
CA LEU A 52 -19.66 8.90 -4.54
C LEU A 52 -20.58 8.31 -5.61
N GLY A 53 -21.14 7.11 -5.38
CA GLY A 53 -22.17 6.54 -6.23
C GLY A 53 -23.47 7.36 -6.22
N ASP A 54 -23.77 8.02 -5.12
CA ASP A 54 -24.93 8.91 -4.97
C ASP A 54 -24.69 10.32 -5.55
N GLN A 55 -23.44 10.73 -5.81
CA GLN A 55 -23.06 12.03 -6.34
C GLN A 55 -22.60 11.95 -7.80
N VAL A 56 -23.58 11.97 -8.74
CA VAL A 56 -23.43 12.41 -10.16
C VAL A 56 -22.30 11.83 -11.04
N LEU A 57 -21.22 11.26 -10.49
CA LEU A 57 -20.16 10.62 -11.26
C LEU A 57 -20.55 9.23 -11.80
N PHE A 58 -21.70 8.68 -11.34
CA PHE A 58 -22.09 7.28 -11.57
C PHE A 58 -23.61 7.07 -11.72
N GLU A 59 -24.36 8.03 -12.27
CA GLU A 59 -25.84 7.89 -12.42
C GLU A 59 -26.26 6.57 -13.09
N ASP A 60 -25.44 6.05 -14.02
CA ASP A 60 -25.67 4.75 -14.68
C ASP A 60 -25.04 3.54 -13.94
N HIS A 61 -24.24 3.75 -12.89
CA HIS A 61 -23.38 2.71 -12.30
C HIS A 61 -23.61 2.47 -10.80
N ALA A 62 -24.40 3.28 -10.13
CA ALA A 62 -24.72 3.17 -8.71
C ALA A 62 -25.18 1.75 -8.27
N PRO A 63 -25.97 0.99 -9.08
CA PRO A 63 -26.39 -0.36 -8.71
C PRO A 63 -25.25 -1.39 -8.68
N ILE A 64 -24.16 -1.14 -9.42
CA ILE A 64 -23.02 -2.07 -9.52
C ILE A 64 -22.10 -1.90 -8.32
N LEU A 65 -21.87 -0.67 -7.90
CA LEU A 65 -21.10 -0.36 -6.68
C LEU A 65 -21.79 -0.85 -5.41
N ALA A 66 -23.13 -0.82 -5.38
CA ALA A 66 -23.93 -1.29 -4.24
C ALA A 66 -23.92 -2.82 -4.07
N ARG A 67 -23.55 -3.59 -5.10
CA ARG A 67 -23.67 -5.07 -5.08
C ARG A 67 -22.46 -5.81 -4.52
N SER A 68 -21.29 -5.19 -4.39
CA SER A 68 -20.12 -5.86 -3.84
C SER A 68 -19.13 -4.85 -3.22
N PHE A 69 -19.47 -4.33 -2.04
CA PHE A 69 -18.48 -3.61 -1.23
C PHE A 69 -17.40 -4.58 -0.75
N GLN A 70 -16.50 -4.93 -1.65
CA GLN A 70 -15.31 -5.67 -1.27
C GLN A 70 -14.32 -4.67 -0.68
N THR A 71 -13.96 -4.90 0.57
CA THR A 71 -12.91 -4.13 1.22
C THR A 71 -11.59 -4.37 0.48
N PRO A 72 -10.83 -3.33 0.15
CA PRO A 72 -9.51 -3.48 -0.44
C PRO A 72 -8.63 -4.44 0.37
N LYS A 73 -7.74 -5.15 -0.30
CA LYS A 73 -6.75 -6.00 0.35
C LYS A 73 -5.38 -5.37 0.23
N PHE A 74 -4.56 -5.57 1.24
CA PHE A 74 -3.24 -4.96 1.32
C PHE A 74 -2.15 -6.02 1.29
N ARG A 75 -1.01 -5.64 0.74
CA ARG A 75 0.18 -6.46 0.76
C ARG A 75 1.42 -5.57 0.76
N MET A 76 2.24 -5.72 1.78
CA MET A 76 3.53 -5.05 1.88
C MET A 76 4.44 -5.49 0.72
N GLN A 77 5.15 -4.54 0.16
CA GLN A 77 6.01 -4.73 -1.01
C GLN A 77 7.40 -4.14 -0.75
N GLY A 78 8.26 -4.19 -1.78
CA GLY A 78 9.55 -3.53 -1.77
C GLY A 78 10.51 -4.01 -0.68
N SER A 79 11.45 -3.15 -0.33
CA SER A 79 12.56 -3.46 0.58
C SER A 79 12.11 -3.89 1.98
N PHE A 80 10.99 -3.37 2.44
CA PHE A 80 10.43 -3.70 3.75
C PHE A 80 9.88 -5.12 3.81
N SER A 81 9.31 -5.62 2.69
CA SER A 81 8.81 -6.99 2.56
C SER A 81 9.93 -8.03 2.55
N TYR A 82 11.11 -7.66 2.06
CA TYR A 82 12.27 -8.55 1.90
C TYR A 82 13.33 -8.39 2.99
N ASP A 83 13.07 -7.61 4.05
CA ASP A 83 14.04 -7.26 5.09
C ASP A 83 15.36 -6.67 4.52
N THR A 84 15.24 -5.92 3.44
CA THR A 84 16.37 -5.25 2.76
C THR A 84 16.31 -3.73 2.89
N CYS A 85 15.37 -3.19 3.68
CA CYS A 85 15.28 -1.78 3.94
C CYS A 85 16.43 -1.31 4.82
N ASN A 86 17.16 -0.30 4.34
CA ASN A 86 18.36 0.20 4.99
C ASN A 86 18.24 1.69 5.34
N GLN A 87 19.12 2.13 6.24
CA GLN A 87 19.30 3.55 6.51
C GLN A 87 19.73 4.26 5.23
N PRO A 88 19.14 5.40 4.90
CA PRO A 88 19.58 6.20 3.77
C PRO A 88 20.99 6.74 4.00
N ALA A 89 21.82 6.74 2.94
CA ALA A 89 23.18 7.23 3.02
C ALA A 89 23.24 8.75 3.23
N HIS A 90 22.27 9.48 2.71
CA HIS A 90 22.18 10.94 2.79
C HIS A 90 20.73 11.39 3.06
N VAL A 91 20.54 12.07 4.17
CA VAL A 91 19.23 12.68 4.54
C VAL A 91 19.42 14.19 4.69
N PRO A 92 18.70 15.06 3.97
CA PRO A 92 18.00 14.79 2.71
C PRO A 92 18.98 14.57 1.54
N PRO A 93 18.57 14.11 0.35
CA PRO A 93 17.19 13.96 -0.11
C PRO A 93 16.60 12.56 0.06
N GLN A 94 17.38 11.57 0.57
CA GLN A 94 16.89 10.21 0.72
C GLN A 94 15.97 10.07 1.94
N GLU A 95 14.91 9.30 1.79
CA GLU A 95 13.95 8.99 2.84
C GLU A 95 13.81 7.46 2.95
N ILE A 96 13.42 6.98 4.13
CA ILE A 96 13.08 5.58 4.33
C ILE A 96 11.67 5.36 3.78
N ASP A 97 11.53 4.35 2.94
CA ASP A 97 10.32 4.06 2.19
C ASP A 97 9.70 2.73 2.62
N LEU A 98 8.40 2.71 2.89
CA LEU A 98 7.60 1.50 3.06
C LEU A 98 6.58 1.43 1.93
N ASP A 99 6.77 0.47 1.01
CA ASP A 99 5.82 0.21 -0.07
C ASP A 99 4.68 -0.69 0.40
N ASP A 100 3.45 -0.28 0.16
CA ASP A 100 2.26 -1.09 0.43
C ASP A 100 1.35 -1.13 -0.80
N GLY A 101 1.02 -2.33 -1.27
CA GLY A 101 0.09 -2.52 -2.38
C GLY A 101 -1.34 -2.61 -1.88
N LEU A 102 -2.24 -1.86 -2.52
CA LEU A 102 -3.67 -1.89 -2.28
C LEU A 102 -4.36 -2.52 -3.48
N PHE A 103 -5.05 -3.64 -3.26
CA PHE A 103 -5.59 -4.50 -4.30
C PHE A 103 -7.11 -4.50 -4.31
N MET A 104 -7.68 -4.33 -5.52
CA MET A 104 -9.11 -4.47 -5.81
C MET A 104 -9.33 -5.41 -6.99
N PRO A 105 -10.44 -6.15 -7.04
CA PRO A 105 -10.75 -6.99 -8.19
C PRO A 105 -11.10 -6.15 -9.41
N VAL A 106 -10.74 -6.61 -10.59
CA VAL A 106 -11.00 -5.90 -11.85
C VAL A 106 -12.50 -5.70 -12.11
N SER A 107 -13.34 -6.62 -11.65
CA SER A 107 -14.81 -6.52 -11.75
C SER A 107 -15.37 -5.30 -10.99
N TYR A 108 -14.65 -4.79 -10.01
CA TYR A 108 -15.02 -3.56 -9.31
C TYR A 108 -14.98 -2.33 -10.23
N PHE A 109 -14.13 -2.37 -11.26
CA PHE A 109 -13.91 -1.28 -12.20
C PHE A 109 -14.61 -1.51 -13.56
N GLN A 110 -15.25 -2.67 -13.79
CA GLN A 110 -15.84 -3.04 -15.08
C GLN A 110 -17.35 -3.21 -14.98
N LYS A 111 -18.08 -2.72 -15.97
CA LYS A 111 -19.51 -2.99 -16.17
C LYS A 111 -19.66 -4.37 -16.81
N GLY A 112 -20.56 -5.22 -16.26
CA GLY A 112 -20.77 -6.62 -16.65
C GLY A 112 -20.60 -6.92 -18.12
N GLY A 113 -19.49 -7.55 -18.49
CA GLY A 113 -19.16 -7.99 -19.85
C GLY A 113 -18.49 -6.96 -20.75
N ASP A 114 -18.52 -5.67 -20.45
CA ASP A 114 -17.80 -4.62 -21.16
C ASP A 114 -16.43 -4.40 -20.50
N ARG A 115 -15.37 -4.30 -21.30
CA ARG A 115 -14.00 -4.02 -20.83
C ARG A 115 -13.76 -2.55 -20.47
N SER A 116 -14.78 -1.71 -20.62
CA SER A 116 -14.69 -0.30 -20.26
C SER A 116 -14.69 -0.16 -18.74
N PRO A 117 -13.69 0.54 -18.14
CA PRO A 117 -13.65 0.73 -16.71
C PRO A 117 -14.84 1.59 -16.24
N VAL A 118 -15.57 1.10 -15.23
CA VAL A 118 -16.69 1.81 -14.60
C VAL A 118 -16.17 2.96 -13.73
N ILE A 119 -15.05 2.73 -13.06
CA ILE A 119 -14.34 3.73 -12.28
C ILE A 119 -13.00 3.98 -12.96
N GLN A 120 -12.73 5.23 -13.31
CA GLN A 120 -11.41 5.61 -13.79
C GLN A 120 -10.39 5.53 -12.64
N SER A 121 -9.15 5.23 -12.95
CA SER A 121 -8.08 5.18 -11.97
C SER A 121 -8.00 6.46 -11.13
N ALA A 122 -8.18 7.63 -11.74
CA ALA A 122 -8.21 8.91 -11.05
C ALA A 122 -9.29 8.99 -9.95
N ALA A 123 -10.48 8.42 -10.17
CA ALA A 123 -11.53 8.38 -9.16
C ALA A 123 -11.15 7.49 -7.98
N TYR A 124 -10.47 6.36 -8.25
CA TYR A 124 -9.99 5.47 -7.19
C TYR A 124 -8.92 6.15 -6.33
N PHE A 125 -7.94 6.81 -6.95
CA PHE A 125 -6.96 7.64 -6.23
C PHE A 125 -7.66 8.67 -5.36
N SER A 126 -8.61 9.44 -5.92
CA SER A 126 -9.37 10.45 -5.18
C SER A 126 -10.14 9.89 -3.97
N ILE A 127 -10.70 8.68 -4.07
CA ILE A 127 -11.37 8.02 -2.93
C ILE A 127 -10.37 7.80 -1.80
N ILE A 128 -9.22 7.21 -2.10
CA ILE A 128 -8.22 6.88 -1.09
C ILE A 128 -7.63 8.15 -0.48
N GLU A 129 -7.32 9.16 -1.29
CA GLU A 129 -6.85 10.46 -0.82
C GLU A 129 -7.84 11.12 0.15
N ARG A 130 -9.13 11.12 -0.19
CA ARG A 130 -10.19 11.68 0.68
C ARG A 130 -10.35 10.92 1.99
N ILE A 131 -10.16 9.61 1.98
CA ILE A 131 -10.14 8.80 3.20
C ILE A 131 -8.95 9.15 4.08
N LEU A 132 -7.76 9.33 3.47
CA LEU A 132 -6.52 9.52 4.21
C LEU A 132 -6.29 10.96 4.67
N ALA A 133 -6.88 11.96 4.02
CA ALA A 133 -6.67 13.36 4.38
C ALA A 133 -6.98 13.65 5.86
N PRO A 134 -8.15 13.26 6.44
CA PRO A 134 -8.44 13.50 7.85
C PRO A 134 -7.49 12.75 8.81
N LEU A 135 -7.03 11.54 8.42
CA LEU A 135 -6.06 10.79 9.19
C LEU A 135 -4.72 11.52 9.21
N CYS A 136 -4.26 11.99 8.06
CA CYS A 136 -3.01 12.74 7.95
C CYS A 136 -3.05 14.02 8.78
N ASP A 137 -4.12 14.78 8.71
CA ASP A 137 -4.32 15.99 9.53
C ASP A 137 -4.26 15.67 11.03
N LYS A 138 -4.95 14.63 11.46
CA LYS A 138 -4.98 14.19 12.86
C LYS A 138 -3.61 13.74 13.37
N LYS A 139 -2.82 13.09 12.53
CA LYS A 139 -1.49 12.54 12.87
C LYS A 139 -0.35 13.53 12.65
N GLY A 140 -0.60 14.66 12.00
CA GLY A 140 0.43 15.61 11.59
C GLY A 140 1.29 15.07 10.44
N TRP A 141 0.74 14.17 9.64
CA TRP A 141 1.39 13.61 8.44
C TRP A 141 1.07 14.44 7.21
N GLN A 142 1.90 14.34 6.18
CA GLN A 142 1.67 15.03 4.92
C GLN A 142 1.20 14.02 3.85
N LEU A 143 0.00 14.24 3.32
CA LEU A 143 -0.50 13.54 2.15
C LEU A 143 0.04 14.20 0.87
N VAL A 144 0.70 13.44 0.00
CA VAL A 144 1.24 13.90 -1.27
C VAL A 144 0.40 13.31 -2.41
N THR A 145 -0.27 14.18 -3.16
CA THR A 145 -1.29 13.80 -4.16
C THR A 145 -0.85 14.05 -5.60
N ASP A 146 0.35 14.56 -5.82
CA ASP A 146 0.89 14.89 -7.14
C ASP A 146 1.67 13.74 -7.82
N LYS A 147 1.72 12.56 -7.19
CA LYS A 147 2.38 11.39 -7.74
C LYS A 147 1.39 10.55 -8.58
N PRO A 148 1.67 10.32 -9.86
CA PRO A 148 0.74 9.56 -10.72
C PRO A 148 0.71 8.07 -10.43
N SER A 149 1.72 7.52 -9.75
CA SER A 149 1.92 6.08 -9.59
C SER A 149 1.58 5.50 -8.23
N CYS A 150 1.44 6.34 -7.21
CA CYS A 150 1.13 5.94 -5.83
C CYS A 150 0.58 7.12 -5.03
N ILE A 151 -0.05 6.82 -3.90
CA ILE A 151 -0.39 7.81 -2.89
C ILE A 151 0.69 7.77 -1.82
N ARG A 152 1.39 8.87 -1.63
CA ARG A 152 2.44 8.97 -0.61
C ARG A 152 1.94 9.64 0.65
N VAL A 153 2.21 9.01 1.79
CA VAL A 153 1.99 9.58 3.13
C VAL A 153 3.35 9.78 3.79
N LYS A 154 3.78 11.01 3.93
CA LYS A 154 4.99 11.36 4.68
C LYS A 154 4.69 11.37 6.17
N ILE A 155 5.37 10.50 6.90
CA ILE A 155 5.24 10.37 8.35
C ILE A 155 6.01 11.50 9.04
N ASP A 156 7.20 11.79 8.51
CA ASP A 156 8.05 12.91 8.89
C ASP A 156 9.00 13.29 7.72
N ASN A 157 10.03 14.06 8.00
CA ASN A 157 11.01 14.50 7.00
C ASN A 157 11.98 13.40 6.53
N THR A 158 11.90 12.21 7.12
CA THR A 158 12.85 11.11 6.87
C THR A 158 12.18 9.82 6.45
N MET A 159 10.86 9.70 6.63
CA MET A 159 10.12 8.46 6.42
C MET A 159 8.78 8.70 5.72
N HIS A 160 8.43 7.81 4.80
CA HIS A 160 7.12 7.82 4.16
C HIS A 160 6.62 6.40 3.85
N THR A 161 5.33 6.31 3.58
CA THR A 161 4.67 5.11 3.06
C THR A 161 4.10 5.42 1.68
N ASP A 162 4.41 4.59 0.69
CA ASP A 162 3.85 4.65 -0.67
C ASP A 162 2.78 3.57 -0.84
N LEU A 163 1.57 3.99 -1.18
CA LEU A 163 0.45 3.12 -1.51
C LEU A 163 0.31 3.01 -3.02
N ALA A 164 0.72 1.87 -3.58
CA ALA A 164 0.49 1.55 -4.98
C ALA A 164 -0.89 0.90 -5.15
N LEU A 165 -1.72 1.43 -6.05
CA LEU A 165 -3.07 0.93 -6.30
C LEU A 165 -3.06 -0.06 -7.45
N TYR A 166 -3.65 -1.25 -7.22
CA TYR A 166 -3.70 -2.34 -8.19
C TYR A 166 -5.12 -2.79 -8.46
N SER A 167 -5.40 -3.04 -9.74
CA SER A 167 -6.54 -3.83 -10.18
C SER A 167 -6.04 -5.21 -10.59
N VAL A 168 -6.64 -6.27 -10.06
CA VAL A 168 -6.23 -7.66 -10.33
C VAL A 168 -7.42 -8.50 -10.80
N PRO A 169 -7.20 -9.55 -11.60
CA PRO A 169 -8.25 -10.50 -11.94
C PRO A 169 -8.98 -11.02 -10.69
N ASP A 170 -10.29 -11.23 -10.81
CA ASP A 170 -11.12 -11.64 -9.66
C ASP A 170 -10.64 -12.94 -9.01
N THR A 171 -10.11 -13.87 -9.80
CA THR A 171 -9.52 -15.13 -9.31
C THR A 171 -8.31 -14.88 -8.43
N ASP A 172 -7.46 -13.94 -8.80
CA ASP A 172 -6.25 -13.58 -8.04
C ASP A 172 -6.61 -12.81 -6.78
N PHE A 173 -7.62 -11.93 -6.88
CA PHE A 173 -8.17 -11.26 -5.70
C PHE A 173 -8.71 -12.28 -4.67
N GLN A 174 -9.43 -13.32 -5.11
CA GLN A 174 -9.90 -14.38 -4.22
C GLN A 174 -8.75 -15.17 -3.58
N ARG A 175 -7.65 -15.37 -4.29
CA ARG A 175 -6.43 -15.97 -3.70
C ARG A 175 -5.86 -15.06 -2.60
N ILE A 176 -5.73 -13.75 -2.86
CA ILE A 176 -5.28 -12.77 -1.85
C ILE A 176 -6.17 -12.80 -0.62
N VAL A 177 -7.49 -12.88 -0.79
CA VAL A 177 -8.46 -12.97 0.33
C VAL A 177 -8.24 -14.24 1.16
N LYS A 178 -8.11 -15.40 0.50
CA LYS A 178 -7.88 -16.67 1.18
C LYS A 178 -6.55 -16.69 1.94
N ASP A 179 -5.53 -16.18 1.33
CA ASP A 179 -4.20 -16.12 1.93
C ASP A 179 -4.17 -15.19 3.15
N ALA A 180 -4.86 -14.04 3.09
CA ALA A 180 -5.02 -13.15 4.23
C ALA A 180 -5.79 -13.82 5.38
N GLN A 181 -6.80 -14.64 5.08
CA GLN A 181 -7.55 -15.39 6.10
C GLN A 181 -6.71 -16.49 6.76
N ASN A 182 -5.86 -17.17 5.97
CA ASN A 182 -5.07 -18.31 6.45
C ASN A 182 -3.86 -17.92 7.30
N ARG A 183 -3.34 -16.71 7.15
CA ARG A 183 -2.05 -16.29 7.74
C ARG A 183 -2.15 -15.17 8.76
N GLY A 184 -3.33 -14.62 9.03
CA GLY A 184 -3.48 -13.44 9.87
C GLY A 184 -3.02 -12.16 9.16
N ALA A 185 -3.06 -11.01 9.87
CA ALA A 185 -2.82 -9.69 9.29
C ALA A 185 -1.36 -9.43 8.83
N ASP A 186 -0.40 -10.26 9.26
CA ASP A 186 1.02 -10.16 8.88
C ASP A 186 1.34 -11.02 7.65
N PHE A 187 0.81 -10.60 6.52
CA PHE A 187 1.07 -11.27 5.26
C PHE A 187 2.37 -10.78 4.61
N THR A 188 3.48 -11.35 5.00
CA THR A 188 4.79 -11.27 4.32
C THR A 188 5.03 -12.53 3.51
N ALA A 189 4.14 -12.92 2.61
CA ALA A 189 4.41 -14.08 1.79
C ALA A 189 4.60 -13.70 0.34
N GLU A 190 5.71 -14.17 -0.19
CA GLU A 190 6.00 -14.34 -1.59
C GLU A 190 4.82 -15.01 -2.32
N LEU A 191 3.85 -14.23 -2.77
CA LEU A 191 3.13 -14.64 -3.96
C LEU A 191 3.95 -14.06 -5.11
N MET A 192 4.61 -14.92 -5.84
CA MET A 192 4.88 -14.65 -7.24
C MET A 192 3.51 -14.38 -7.85
N MET A 193 3.14 -13.12 -7.96
CA MET A 193 2.06 -12.71 -8.84
C MET A 193 2.61 -12.99 -10.23
N GLU A 194 2.11 -14.05 -10.87
CA GLU A 194 2.20 -14.16 -12.32
C GLU A 194 1.82 -12.79 -12.88
N ASP A 195 2.41 -12.37 -13.97
CA ASP A 195 2.38 -11.04 -14.64
C ASP A 195 0.99 -10.42 -14.91
N THR A 196 -0.02 -10.70 -14.08
CA THR A 196 -1.42 -10.33 -14.31
C THR A 196 -1.94 -9.18 -13.45
N ALA A 197 -1.12 -8.61 -12.57
CA ALA A 197 -1.52 -7.42 -11.82
C ALA A 197 -1.31 -6.15 -12.65
N TYR A 198 -2.40 -5.43 -12.90
CA TYR A 198 -2.36 -4.15 -13.57
C TYR A 198 -2.20 -3.03 -12.53
N ARG A 199 -1.06 -2.34 -12.56
CA ARG A 199 -0.89 -1.12 -11.79
C ARG A 199 -1.77 -0.03 -12.41
N MET A 200 -2.58 0.61 -11.57
CA MET A 200 -3.38 1.77 -12.00
C MET A 200 -2.45 2.99 -12.02
N LEU A 201 -2.24 3.54 -13.21
CA LEU A 201 -1.46 4.76 -13.44
C LEU A 201 -2.40 5.92 -13.69
#